data_74375abdeb6f89eed759e36c426d1b50
#
_entry.id   74375abdeb6f89eed759e36c426d1b50
#
_cell.length_a   1.000
_cell.length_b   1.000
_cell.length_c   1.000
_cell.angle_alpha   90.00
_cell.angle_beta   90.00
_cell.angle_gamma   90.00
#
_symmetry.space_group_name_H-M   'P 1'
#
loop_
_entity.id
_entity.type
_entity.pdbx_description
1 polymer ?
#
loop_
_entity_poly.entity_id
_entity_poly.type
_entity_poly.pdbx_seq_one_letter_code
_entity_poly.pdbx_strand_id
1 'polypeptide(L)'
;MNAVWIDNEAPALAPEPGRALKIERETHKLEKRLCRQVGQAIVDFNMIEAGDRVMVCVSGGKDSYGMLDILLKLKARAPIDFELIAVNLDQKQPGFPDHILPAYLKQLGVPFHIETQDTYSIVKKVIPEGKTMCSLCSRLRRGILYRVADELKVTKIALGHHRDDMLQTFFLNMFFGGKLKGMPPKLVSDDGGHIVIRPLANVAEKDLTRWAAHRQFPIIPCTLCGSQENLQRKQIGNMLRDWEKQYPGRIESMFTALHNVVPSHLMDHSRHNFKDIKTTGVPDADGDKGFDDESFAVPTLPGLQLVSA
;
A
#
# COMPACT_ATOMS: atom_id res chain seq x y z
N MET A 1 23.04 -37.98 29.38
CA MET A 1 22.93 -38.44 27.98
C MET A 1 21.55 -38.06 27.49
N ASN A 2 21.45 -36.92 26.86
CA ASN A 2 20.20 -36.44 26.26
C ASN A 2 20.34 -36.51 24.74
N ALA A 3 19.55 -37.39 24.15
CA ALA A 3 19.49 -37.56 22.71
C ALA A 3 18.78 -36.36 22.08
N VAL A 4 19.50 -35.63 21.24
CA VAL A 4 18.94 -34.57 20.37
C VAL A 4 18.30 -35.28 19.18
N TRP A 5 16.98 -35.20 19.08
CA TRP A 5 16.24 -35.62 17.88
C TRP A 5 16.44 -34.54 16.82
N ILE A 6 17.15 -34.87 15.76
CA ILE A 6 17.23 -34.08 14.54
C ILE A 6 16.01 -34.46 13.71
N ASP A 7 15.03 -33.59 13.63
CA ASP A 7 13.92 -33.71 12.68
C ASP A 7 14.49 -33.60 11.27
N ASN A 8 14.61 -34.74 10.61
CA ASN A 8 14.89 -34.83 9.18
C ASN A 8 13.59 -34.53 8.44
N GLU A 9 13.32 -33.24 8.15
CA GLU A 9 12.30 -32.92 7.16
C GLU A 9 12.76 -33.47 5.81
N ALA A 10 12.01 -34.44 5.31
CA ALA A 10 12.21 -35.00 3.99
C ALA A 10 12.10 -33.89 2.94
N PRO A 11 12.98 -33.85 1.91
CA PRO A 11 12.89 -32.83 0.87
C PRO A 11 11.52 -32.89 0.21
N ALA A 12 10.83 -31.73 0.14
CA ALA A 12 9.53 -31.63 -0.48
C ALA A 12 9.60 -32.15 -1.92
N LEU A 13 8.85 -33.20 -2.21
CA LEU A 13 8.76 -33.82 -3.54
C LEU A 13 8.40 -32.74 -4.58
N ALA A 14 9.15 -32.71 -5.67
CA ALA A 14 8.86 -31.81 -6.78
C ALA A 14 7.41 -32.00 -7.26
N PRO A 15 6.66 -30.90 -7.52
CA PRO A 15 5.26 -31.03 -7.90
C PRO A 15 5.13 -31.78 -9.24
N GLU A 16 4.08 -32.59 -9.35
CA GLU A 16 3.71 -33.29 -10.57
C GLU A 16 3.73 -32.35 -11.81
N PRO A 17 4.16 -32.78 -13.00
CA PRO A 17 4.34 -31.91 -14.17
C PRO A 17 3.12 -31.05 -14.49
N GLY A 18 1.90 -31.58 -14.39
CA GLY A 18 0.67 -30.83 -14.61
C GLY A 18 0.40 -29.75 -13.57
N ARG A 19 0.81 -29.98 -12.33
CA ARG A 19 0.71 -29.00 -11.23
C ARG A 19 1.73 -27.88 -11.39
N ALA A 20 2.95 -28.19 -11.83
CA ALA A 20 4.00 -27.20 -12.11
C ALA A 20 3.57 -26.22 -13.22
N LEU A 21 3.06 -26.71 -14.35
CA LEU A 21 2.54 -25.88 -15.44
C LEU A 21 1.37 -24.98 -15.01
N LYS A 22 0.49 -25.48 -14.13
CA LYS A 22 -0.61 -24.69 -13.59
C LYS A 22 -0.09 -23.53 -12.72
N ILE A 23 0.87 -23.82 -11.83
CA ILE A 23 1.51 -22.80 -10.98
C ILE A 23 2.19 -21.75 -11.84
N GLU A 24 2.94 -22.13 -12.85
CA GLU A 24 3.61 -21.19 -13.77
C GLU A 24 2.61 -20.27 -14.50
N ARG A 25 1.53 -20.83 -15.05
CA ARG A 25 0.46 -20.03 -15.69
C ARG A 25 -0.18 -19.03 -14.73
N GLU A 26 -0.51 -19.45 -13.50
CA GLU A 26 -1.12 -18.59 -12.50
C GLU A 26 -0.14 -17.49 -12.06
N THR A 27 1.13 -17.81 -11.93
CA THR A 27 2.19 -16.83 -11.63
C THR A 27 2.32 -15.79 -12.73
N HIS A 28 2.35 -16.22 -14.00
CA HIS A 28 2.43 -15.29 -15.12
C HIS A 28 1.20 -14.37 -15.22
N LYS A 29 0.00 -14.90 -14.94
CA LYS A 29 -1.22 -14.08 -14.84
C LYS A 29 -1.13 -13.05 -13.70
N LEU A 30 -0.61 -13.47 -12.55
CA LEU A 30 -0.40 -12.59 -11.41
C LEU A 30 0.60 -11.48 -11.73
N GLU A 31 1.74 -11.81 -12.33
CA GLU A 31 2.74 -10.83 -12.77
C GLU A 31 2.14 -9.79 -13.72
N LYS A 32 1.43 -10.24 -14.77
CA LYS A 32 0.76 -9.35 -15.73
C LYS A 32 -0.22 -8.41 -15.02
N ARG A 33 -1.01 -8.94 -14.08
CA ARG A 33 -1.96 -8.13 -13.30
C ARG A 33 -1.25 -7.09 -12.45
N LEU A 34 -0.22 -7.48 -11.70
CA LEU A 34 0.57 -6.57 -10.86
C LEU A 34 1.22 -5.46 -11.69
N CYS A 35 1.92 -5.83 -12.78
CA CYS A 35 2.52 -4.84 -13.69
C CYS A 35 1.48 -3.88 -14.28
N ARG A 36 0.29 -4.39 -14.67
CA ARG A 36 -0.79 -3.54 -15.17
C ARG A 36 -1.30 -2.57 -14.12
N GLN A 37 -1.58 -3.05 -12.89
CA GLN A 37 -2.10 -2.21 -11.82
C GLN A 37 -1.10 -1.13 -11.37
N VAL A 38 0.18 -1.48 -11.27
CA VAL A 38 1.25 -0.52 -10.94
C VAL A 38 1.46 0.46 -12.08
N GLY A 39 1.53 -0.01 -13.32
CA GLY A 39 1.65 0.85 -14.51
C GLY A 39 0.47 1.82 -14.62
N GLN A 40 -0.76 1.34 -14.40
CA GLN A 40 -1.94 2.19 -14.40
C GLN A 40 -1.86 3.27 -13.31
N ALA A 41 -1.49 2.92 -12.07
CA ALA A 41 -1.31 3.92 -11.00
C ALA A 41 -0.24 4.96 -11.34
N ILE A 42 0.87 4.53 -11.96
CA ILE A 42 1.94 5.45 -12.40
C ILE A 42 1.39 6.47 -13.41
N VAL A 43 0.61 6.02 -14.38
CA VAL A 43 0.01 6.88 -15.42
C VAL A 43 -1.08 7.76 -14.85
N ASP A 44 -2.06 7.20 -14.14
CA ASP A 44 -3.23 7.94 -13.62
C ASP A 44 -2.83 9.10 -12.70
N PHE A 45 -1.76 8.91 -11.92
CA PHE A 45 -1.28 9.92 -10.97
C PHE A 45 0.01 10.61 -11.41
N ASN A 46 0.46 10.40 -12.65
CA ASN A 46 1.72 10.94 -13.17
C ASN A 46 2.87 10.80 -12.17
N MET A 47 3.11 9.54 -11.69
CA MET A 47 4.06 9.29 -10.61
C MET A 47 5.50 9.34 -11.06
N ILE A 48 5.80 8.88 -12.29
CA ILE A 48 7.15 8.78 -12.85
C ILE A 48 7.15 9.41 -14.25
N GLU A 49 8.10 10.29 -14.49
CA GLU A 49 8.30 11.03 -15.73
C GLU A 49 9.67 10.70 -16.35
N ALA A 50 9.85 11.05 -17.62
CA ALA A 50 11.12 10.86 -18.30
C ALA A 50 12.23 11.66 -17.58
N GLY A 51 13.38 11.02 -17.34
CA GLY A 51 14.52 11.61 -16.62
C GLY A 51 14.42 11.54 -15.10
N ASP A 52 13.32 11.00 -14.53
CA ASP A 52 13.20 10.85 -13.08
C ASP A 52 14.25 9.88 -12.51
N ARG A 53 14.75 10.22 -11.33
CA ARG A 53 15.55 9.34 -10.49
C ARG A 53 14.73 8.97 -9.25
N VAL A 54 14.23 7.74 -9.23
CA VAL A 54 13.28 7.26 -8.22
C VAL A 54 13.98 6.49 -7.11
N MET A 55 13.90 7.00 -5.89
CA MET A 55 14.33 6.29 -4.69
C MET A 55 13.28 5.28 -4.25
N VAL A 56 13.56 4.00 -4.36
CA VAL A 56 12.68 2.91 -3.92
C VAL A 56 13.03 2.54 -2.49
N CYS A 57 12.18 2.88 -1.53
CA CYS A 57 12.39 2.56 -0.12
C CYS A 57 12.13 1.08 0.15
N VAL A 58 13.17 0.32 0.42
CA VAL A 58 13.11 -1.14 0.67
C VAL A 58 13.32 -1.42 2.15
N SER A 59 12.24 -1.77 2.86
CA SER A 59 12.27 -2.04 4.31
C SER A 59 12.62 -3.48 4.67
N GLY A 60 12.74 -4.38 3.70
CA GLY A 60 12.86 -5.82 3.92
C GLY A 60 11.51 -6.55 4.04
N GLY A 61 10.39 -5.84 4.01
CA GLY A 61 9.05 -6.44 3.99
C GLY A 61 8.58 -6.83 2.58
N LYS A 62 7.61 -7.75 2.50
CA LYS A 62 7.06 -8.30 1.25
C LYS A 62 6.64 -7.23 0.23
N ASP A 63 6.05 -6.13 0.71
CA ASP A 63 5.49 -5.09 -0.14
C ASP A 63 6.59 -4.25 -0.79
N SER A 64 7.64 -3.93 -0.03
CA SER A 64 8.78 -3.17 -0.54
C SER A 64 9.61 -3.97 -1.54
N TYR A 65 9.81 -5.27 -1.32
CA TYR A 65 10.42 -6.15 -2.31
C TYR A 65 9.55 -6.29 -3.56
N GLY A 66 8.24 -6.50 -3.38
CA GLY A 66 7.28 -6.59 -4.49
C GLY A 66 7.26 -5.32 -5.33
N MET A 67 7.28 -4.15 -4.68
CA MET A 67 7.37 -2.86 -5.36
C MET A 67 8.63 -2.76 -6.22
N LEU A 68 9.80 -3.05 -5.66
CA LEU A 68 11.06 -3.00 -6.38
C LEU A 68 11.07 -3.95 -7.58
N ASP A 69 10.68 -5.21 -7.39
CA ASP A 69 10.65 -6.23 -8.45
C ASP A 69 9.72 -5.80 -9.61
N ILE A 70 8.54 -5.28 -9.30
CA ILE A 70 7.58 -4.82 -10.33
C ILE A 70 8.08 -3.57 -11.03
N LEU A 71 8.67 -2.60 -10.31
CA LEU A 71 9.22 -1.39 -10.91
C LEU A 71 10.40 -1.71 -11.85
N LEU A 72 11.26 -2.66 -11.51
CA LEU A 72 12.34 -3.13 -12.40
C LEU A 72 11.78 -3.75 -13.70
N LYS A 73 10.72 -4.55 -13.59
CA LYS A 73 10.04 -5.15 -14.77
C LYS A 73 9.37 -4.08 -15.65
N LEU A 74 8.77 -3.07 -15.03
CA LEU A 74 8.15 -1.95 -15.75
C LEU A 74 9.22 -1.09 -16.41
N LYS A 75 10.32 -0.76 -15.72
CA LYS A 75 11.45 -0.02 -16.29
C LYS A 75 11.98 -0.67 -17.58
N ALA A 76 12.14 -1.99 -17.58
CA ALA A 76 12.62 -2.72 -18.75
C ALA A 76 11.71 -2.63 -20.00
N ARG A 77 10.46 -2.17 -19.84
CA ARG A 77 9.43 -2.09 -20.89
C ARG A 77 8.86 -0.69 -21.07
N ALA A 78 9.30 0.26 -20.26
CA ALA A 78 8.77 1.62 -20.26
C ALA A 78 9.13 2.35 -21.56
N PRO A 79 8.21 3.18 -22.11
CA PRO A 79 8.49 4.03 -23.25
C PRO A 79 9.33 5.27 -22.90
N ILE A 80 9.61 5.48 -21.60
CA ILE A 80 10.39 6.58 -21.06
C ILE A 80 11.60 6.03 -20.32
N ASP A 81 12.68 6.81 -20.29
CA ASP A 81 13.84 6.47 -19.47
C ASP A 81 13.76 7.13 -18.09
N PHE A 82 14.06 6.36 -17.04
CA PHE A 82 14.16 6.81 -15.66
C PHE A 82 15.09 5.89 -14.85
N GLU A 83 15.63 6.39 -13.76
CA GLU A 83 16.53 5.63 -12.90
C GLU A 83 15.80 5.10 -11.66
N LEU A 84 16.21 3.92 -11.18
CA LEU A 84 15.81 3.35 -9.90
C LEU A 84 17.03 3.19 -9.02
N ILE A 85 16.94 3.64 -7.76
CA ILE A 85 17.91 3.38 -6.72
C ILE A 85 17.18 2.81 -5.49
N ALA A 86 17.57 1.62 -5.04
CA ALA A 86 17.02 1.02 -3.83
C ALA A 86 17.66 1.63 -2.59
N VAL A 87 16.86 2.04 -1.62
CA VAL A 87 17.36 2.60 -0.36
C VAL A 87 16.77 1.87 0.81
N ASN A 88 17.61 1.41 1.73
CA ASN A 88 17.22 0.86 3.01
C ASN A 88 17.73 1.73 4.16
N LEU A 89 16.92 1.90 5.19
CA LEU A 89 17.34 2.49 6.45
C LEU A 89 17.45 1.39 7.51
N ASP A 90 18.68 1.04 7.88
CA ASP A 90 18.99 0.24 9.04
C ASP A 90 18.91 1.11 10.31
N GLN A 91 17.92 0.84 11.13
CA GLN A 91 17.64 1.58 12.36
C GLN A 91 18.35 1.01 13.59
N LYS A 92 19.24 0.02 13.39
CA LYS A 92 19.93 -0.73 14.46
C LYS A 92 18.97 -1.41 15.44
N GLN A 93 17.88 -1.95 14.92
CA GLN A 93 16.98 -2.79 15.72
C GLN A 93 17.70 -4.09 16.11
N PRO A 94 17.56 -4.55 17.37
CA PRO A 94 18.17 -5.81 17.80
C PRO A 94 17.73 -6.97 16.92
N GLY A 95 18.73 -7.77 16.47
CA GLY A 95 18.46 -8.92 15.60
C GLY A 95 18.14 -8.60 14.15
N PHE A 96 18.30 -7.34 13.70
CA PHE A 96 18.15 -7.01 12.28
C PHE A 96 19.29 -7.66 11.47
N PRO A 97 18.97 -8.50 10.47
CA PRO A 97 19.97 -9.19 9.66
C PRO A 97 20.47 -8.26 8.55
N ASP A 98 21.45 -7.42 8.86
CA ASP A 98 21.96 -6.33 8.01
C ASP A 98 22.63 -6.82 6.70
N HIS A 99 23.01 -8.09 6.63
CA HIS A 99 23.66 -8.71 5.46
C HIS A 99 22.66 -9.17 4.38
N ILE A 100 21.39 -9.46 4.73
CA ILE A 100 20.41 -10.07 3.81
C ILE A 100 20.06 -9.13 2.66
N LEU A 101 19.64 -7.91 2.98
CA LEU A 101 19.16 -6.98 1.97
C LEU A 101 20.27 -6.52 1.00
N PRO A 102 21.48 -6.16 1.45
CA PRO A 102 22.59 -5.83 0.55
C PRO A 102 22.95 -7.00 -0.39
N ALA A 103 22.96 -8.24 0.12
CA ALA A 103 23.25 -9.41 -0.71
C ALA A 103 22.20 -9.60 -1.80
N TYR A 104 20.91 -9.46 -1.45
CA TYR A 104 19.79 -9.56 -2.40
C TYR A 104 19.85 -8.44 -3.46
N LEU A 105 20.06 -7.18 -3.06
CA LEU A 105 20.14 -6.04 -3.99
C LEU A 105 21.34 -6.15 -4.94
N LYS A 106 22.49 -6.64 -4.43
CA LYS A 106 23.67 -6.92 -5.24
C LYS A 106 23.39 -8.01 -6.28
N GLN A 107 22.69 -9.08 -5.90
CA GLN A 107 22.28 -10.15 -6.81
C GLN A 107 21.34 -9.64 -7.91
N LEU A 108 20.45 -8.68 -7.59
CA LEU A 108 19.56 -8.06 -8.57
C LEU A 108 20.28 -7.10 -9.53
N GLY A 109 21.52 -6.69 -9.23
CA GLY A 109 22.25 -5.71 -10.02
C GLY A 109 21.65 -4.31 -10.04
N VAL A 110 20.81 -3.97 -9.03
CA VAL A 110 20.22 -2.64 -8.91
C VAL A 110 21.12 -1.72 -8.10
N PRO A 111 21.30 -0.44 -8.48
CA PRO A 111 21.97 0.53 -7.63
C PRO A 111 21.28 0.64 -6.27
N PHE A 112 22.04 0.62 -5.19
CA PHE A 112 21.45 0.72 -3.86
C PHE A 112 22.31 1.52 -2.88
N HIS A 113 21.65 2.03 -1.83
CA HIS A 113 22.26 2.69 -0.69
C HIS A 113 21.69 2.14 0.61
N ILE A 114 22.54 1.80 1.55
CA ILE A 114 22.14 1.39 2.91
C ILE A 114 22.51 2.51 3.85
N GLU A 115 21.51 3.22 4.35
CA GLU A 115 21.69 4.23 5.38
C GLU A 115 21.62 3.56 6.76
N THR A 116 22.62 3.80 7.60
CA THR A 116 22.66 3.25 8.95
C THR A 116 22.57 4.37 9.97
N GLN A 117 21.48 4.37 10.76
CA GLN A 117 21.32 5.35 11.83
C GLN A 117 20.53 4.74 12.99
N ASP A 118 21.12 4.75 14.18
CA ASP A 118 20.50 4.20 15.39
C ASP A 118 19.33 5.06 15.88
N THR A 119 18.21 4.94 15.17
CA THR A 119 16.95 5.58 15.59
C THR A 119 16.22 4.75 16.64
N TYR A 120 16.51 3.44 16.72
CA TYR A 120 15.87 2.57 17.70
C TYR A 120 16.21 2.98 19.13
N SER A 121 17.49 3.17 19.45
CA SER A 121 17.94 3.62 20.77
C SER A 121 17.38 4.99 21.13
N ILE A 122 17.28 5.90 20.16
CA ILE A 122 16.67 7.24 20.38
C ILE A 122 15.21 7.09 20.77
N VAL A 123 14.43 6.30 20.02
CA VAL A 123 13.01 6.10 20.28
C VAL A 123 12.78 5.44 21.65
N LYS A 124 13.58 4.43 21.97
CA LYS A 124 13.52 3.74 23.28
C LYS A 124 13.82 4.66 24.46
N LYS A 125 14.72 5.64 24.27
CA LYS A 125 15.11 6.61 25.32
C LYS A 125 14.02 7.67 25.56
N VAL A 126 13.30 8.06 24.50
CA VAL A 126 12.35 9.18 24.55
C VAL A 126 10.94 8.71 24.90
N ILE A 127 10.54 7.52 24.45
CA ILE A 127 9.18 7.02 24.64
C ILE A 127 9.12 6.13 25.89
N PRO A 128 8.27 6.46 26.88
CA PRO A 128 8.09 5.64 28.07
C PRO A 128 7.62 4.21 27.73
N GLU A 129 7.98 3.26 28.58
CA GLU A 129 7.56 1.87 28.46
C GLU A 129 6.02 1.76 28.43
N GLY A 130 5.48 0.91 27.55
CA GLY A 130 4.03 0.75 27.37
C GLY A 130 3.36 1.77 26.44
N LYS A 131 4.09 2.80 25.95
CA LYS A 131 3.57 3.74 24.94
C LYS A 131 3.99 3.33 23.53
N THR A 132 3.18 3.72 22.53
CA THR A 132 3.48 3.41 21.12
C THR A 132 4.65 4.23 20.59
N MET A 133 5.65 3.54 20.07
CA MET A 133 6.87 4.16 19.51
C MET A 133 6.70 4.61 18.05
N CYS A 134 5.63 4.16 17.37
CA CYS A 134 5.49 4.27 15.92
C CYS A 134 5.47 5.71 15.38
N SER A 135 4.87 6.65 16.11
CA SER A 135 4.77 8.05 15.67
C SER A 135 6.14 8.73 15.60
N LEU A 136 6.97 8.59 16.65
CA LEU A 136 8.32 9.17 16.67
C LEU A 136 9.23 8.45 15.68
N CYS A 137 9.19 7.11 15.65
CA CYS A 137 9.96 6.30 14.74
C CYS A 137 9.67 6.68 13.27
N SER A 138 8.40 6.84 12.89
CA SER A 138 8.04 7.21 11.51
C SER A 138 8.48 8.63 11.14
N ARG A 139 8.51 9.57 12.10
CA ARG A 139 9.03 10.93 11.89
C ARG A 139 10.54 10.92 11.66
N LEU A 140 11.29 10.23 12.51
CA LEU A 140 12.76 10.11 12.36
C LEU A 140 13.11 9.45 11.02
N ARG A 141 12.43 8.35 10.69
CA ARG A 141 12.64 7.67 9.40
C ARG A 141 12.41 8.59 8.21
N ARG A 142 11.33 9.38 8.22
CA ARG A 142 11.04 10.33 7.13
C ARG A 142 12.14 11.36 6.98
N GLY A 143 12.57 12.01 8.07
CA GLY A 143 13.64 13.00 8.03
C GLY A 143 14.95 12.43 7.46
N ILE A 144 15.31 11.20 7.85
CA ILE A 144 16.50 10.52 7.32
C ILE A 144 16.34 10.23 5.84
N LEU A 145 15.19 9.67 5.43
CA LEU A 145 14.95 9.35 4.02
C LEU A 145 14.93 10.60 3.13
N TYR A 146 14.45 11.74 3.64
CA TYR A 146 14.49 13.00 2.90
C TYR A 146 15.95 13.51 2.73
N ARG A 147 16.75 13.49 3.81
CA ARG A 147 18.17 13.81 3.71
C ARG A 147 18.90 12.91 2.69
N VAL A 148 18.68 11.60 2.75
CA VAL A 148 19.26 10.65 1.77
C VAL A 148 18.76 10.93 0.36
N ALA A 149 17.50 11.35 0.19
CA ALA A 149 16.95 11.74 -1.11
C ALA A 149 17.69 12.94 -1.71
N ASP A 150 18.02 13.96 -0.89
CA ASP A 150 18.82 15.11 -1.31
C ASP A 150 20.26 14.70 -1.69
N GLU A 151 20.93 13.91 -0.83
CA GLU A 151 22.28 13.43 -1.06
C GLU A 151 22.40 12.63 -2.36
N LEU A 152 21.41 11.80 -2.66
CA LEU A 152 21.33 10.98 -3.86
C LEU A 152 20.73 11.72 -5.06
N LYS A 153 20.30 12.97 -4.89
CA LYS A 153 19.67 13.80 -5.92
C LYS A 153 18.51 13.10 -6.62
N VAL A 154 17.63 12.47 -5.84
CA VAL A 154 16.44 11.80 -6.38
C VAL A 154 15.29 12.79 -6.58
N THR A 155 14.45 12.54 -7.57
CA THR A 155 13.30 13.38 -7.90
C THR A 155 12.01 12.88 -7.26
N LYS A 156 11.93 11.57 -7.00
CA LYS A 156 10.75 10.90 -6.43
C LYS A 156 11.16 9.89 -5.35
N ILE A 157 10.34 9.78 -4.29
CA ILE A 157 10.50 8.79 -3.23
C ILE A 157 9.34 7.79 -3.32
N ALA A 158 9.61 6.53 -3.66
CA ALA A 158 8.62 5.48 -3.78
C ALA A 158 8.49 4.69 -2.47
N LEU A 159 7.27 4.62 -1.94
CA LEU A 159 6.93 3.88 -0.72
C LEU A 159 5.99 2.71 -1.03
N GLY A 160 6.24 1.55 -0.43
CA GLY A 160 5.54 0.29 -0.65
C GLY A 160 4.15 0.18 0.00
N HIS A 161 3.40 1.28 0.09
CA HIS A 161 2.01 1.23 0.56
C HIS A 161 1.08 0.77 -0.55
N HIS A 162 0.17 -0.14 -0.22
CA HIS A 162 -0.75 -0.76 -1.16
C HIS A 162 -2.21 -0.34 -0.91
N ARG A 163 -3.14 -0.81 -1.73
CA ARG A 163 -4.58 -0.49 -1.69
C ARG A 163 -5.19 -0.63 -0.29
N ASP A 164 -4.89 -1.74 0.36
CA ASP A 164 -5.46 -2.05 1.67
C ASP A 164 -4.95 -1.09 2.76
N ASP A 165 -3.71 -0.59 2.66
CA ASP A 165 -3.19 0.47 3.54
C ASP A 165 -3.95 1.79 3.37
N MET A 166 -4.32 2.13 2.13
CA MET A 166 -5.10 3.34 1.83
C MET A 166 -6.48 3.26 2.46
N LEU A 167 -7.16 2.11 2.30
CA LEU A 167 -8.45 1.86 2.93
C LEU A 167 -8.36 1.86 4.45
N GLN A 168 -7.40 1.15 5.03
CA GLN A 168 -7.19 1.16 6.48
C GLN A 168 -6.97 2.58 7.01
N THR A 169 -6.16 3.38 6.31
CA THR A 169 -5.91 4.77 6.69
C THR A 169 -7.16 5.63 6.58
N PHE A 170 -7.97 5.42 5.54
CA PHE A 170 -9.25 6.11 5.37
C PHE A 170 -10.21 5.81 6.53
N PHE A 171 -10.43 4.54 6.86
CA PHE A 171 -11.30 4.15 7.96
C PHE A 171 -10.76 4.58 9.33
N LEU A 172 -9.45 4.57 9.55
CA LEU A 172 -8.85 5.12 10.77
C LEU A 172 -9.17 6.61 10.92
N ASN A 173 -9.02 7.41 9.85
CA ASN A 173 -9.35 8.83 9.91
C ASN A 173 -10.85 9.07 10.08
N MET A 174 -11.69 8.27 9.43
CA MET A 174 -13.14 8.38 9.53
C MET A 174 -13.64 8.05 10.94
N PHE A 175 -13.20 6.93 11.53
CA PHE A 175 -13.71 6.46 12.82
C PHE A 175 -13.08 7.16 14.03
N PHE A 176 -11.82 7.55 13.95
CA PHE A 176 -11.09 8.10 15.08
C PHE A 176 -10.66 9.57 14.88
N GLY A 177 -10.64 10.04 13.64
CA GLY A 177 -10.23 11.41 13.32
C GLY A 177 -11.35 12.33 12.87
N GLY A 178 -12.57 11.83 12.65
CA GLY A 178 -13.71 12.58 12.13
C GLY A 178 -13.44 13.23 10.76
N LYS A 179 -12.63 12.57 9.91
CA LYS A 179 -12.20 13.12 8.62
C LYS A 179 -12.30 12.08 7.52
N LEU A 180 -12.86 12.45 6.38
CA LEU A 180 -12.77 11.69 5.14
C LEU A 180 -11.41 11.92 4.49
N LYS A 181 -10.37 11.25 5.00
CA LYS A 181 -8.99 11.42 4.58
C LYS A 181 -8.31 10.06 4.45
N GLY A 182 -7.92 9.70 3.24
CA GLY A 182 -7.11 8.52 2.96
C GLY A 182 -5.60 8.83 2.90
N MET A 183 -4.86 7.87 2.36
CA MET A 183 -3.45 8.02 2.02
C MET A 183 -3.35 8.33 0.53
N PRO A 184 -2.86 9.50 0.11
CA PRO A 184 -2.85 9.84 -1.32
C PRO A 184 -1.79 9.02 -2.08
N PRO A 185 -2.04 8.68 -3.36
CA PRO A 185 -1.09 7.93 -4.18
C PRO A 185 0.17 8.74 -4.54
N LYS A 186 0.06 10.06 -4.61
CA LYS A 186 1.16 11.01 -4.84
C LYS A 186 0.95 12.24 -3.97
N LEU A 187 2.00 12.75 -3.35
CA LEU A 187 1.94 13.99 -2.55
C LEU A 187 3.31 14.66 -2.50
N VAL A 188 3.31 15.95 -2.18
CA VAL A 188 4.50 16.66 -1.73
C VAL A 188 4.73 16.34 -0.26
N SER A 189 5.98 16.12 0.14
CA SER A 189 6.37 15.85 1.53
C SER A 189 6.02 17.00 2.48
N ASP A 190 5.96 16.72 3.78
CA ASP A 190 5.56 17.70 4.79
C ASP A 190 6.49 18.94 4.84
N ASP A 191 7.75 18.78 4.44
CA ASP A 191 8.76 19.85 4.31
C ASP A 191 8.71 20.60 2.96
N GLY A 192 7.89 20.13 2.03
CA GLY A 192 7.74 20.70 0.69
C GLY A 192 8.88 20.36 -0.28
N GLY A 193 9.90 19.60 0.15
CA GLY A 193 11.12 19.34 -0.63
C GLY A 193 11.03 18.18 -1.61
N HIS A 194 10.13 17.21 -1.36
CA HIS A 194 10.14 15.94 -2.08
C HIS A 194 8.77 15.53 -2.60
N ILE A 195 8.76 14.81 -3.72
CA ILE A 195 7.55 14.15 -4.21
C ILE A 195 7.58 12.68 -3.75
N VAL A 196 6.58 12.30 -2.97
CA VAL A 196 6.38 10.93 -2.49
C VAL A 196 5.33 10.25 -3.34
N ILE A 197 5.64 9.05 -3.85
CA ILE A 197 4.74 8.25 -4.69
C ILE A 197 4.48 6.87 -4.07
N ARG A 198 3.33 6.27 -4.39
CA ARG A 198 2.92 4.94 -3.93
C ARG A 198 2.49 4.08 -5.13
N PRO A 199 3.46 3.49 -5.85
CA PRO A 199 3.17 2.74 -7.06
C PRO A 199 2.23 1.55 -6.86
N LEU A 200 2.17 1.00 -5.64
CA LEU A 200 1.28 -0.10 -5.27
C LEU A 200 -0.16 0.35 -4.92
N ALA A 201 -0.53 1.61 -5.16
CA ALA A 201 -1.82 2.19 -4.76
C ALA A 201 -3.04 1.34 -5.18
N ASN A 202 -3.02 0.75 -6.38
CA ASN A 202 -4.09 -0.06 -6.94
C ASN A 202 -3.94 -1.57 -6.65
N VAL A 203 -2.89 -1.98 -5.94
CA VAL A 203 -2.55 -3.40 -5.72
C VAL A 203 -3.11 -3.91 -4.41
N ALA A 204 -3.83 -5.03 -4.46
CA ALA A 204 -4.34 -5.71 -3.26
C ALA A 204 -3.23 -6.41 -2.48
N GLU A 205 -3.27 -6.34 -1.14
CA GLU A 205 -2.30 -7.00 -0.26
C GLU A 205 -2.20 -8.51 -0.54
N LYS A 206 -3.34 -9.17 -0.78
CA LYS A 206 -3.39 -10.61 -1.10
C LYS A 206 -2.55 -10.99 -2.32
N ASP A 207 -2.49 -10.11 -3.32
CA ASP A 207 -1.71 -10.35 -4.54
C ASP A 207 -0.21 -10.17 -4.29
N LEU A 208 0.18 -9.19 -3.49
CA LEU A 208 1.57 -9.02 -3.05
C LEU A 208 2.05 -10.18 -2.19
N THR A 209 1.19 -10.70 -1.31
CA THR A 209 1.51 -11.88 -0.49
C THR A 209 1.75 -13.11 -1.36
N ARG A 210 0.87 -13.35 -2.37
CA ARG A 210 1.06 -14.44 -3.33
C ARG A 210 2.32 -14.26 -4.17
N TRP A 211 2.59 -13.02 -4.60
CA TRP A 211 3.79 -12.69 -5.37
C TRP A 211 5.06 -12.91 -4.56
N ALA A 212 5.09 -12.45 -3.32
CA ALA A 212 6.23 -12.63 -2.42
C ALA A 212 6.54 -14.12 -2.16
N ALA A 213 5.51 -14.93 -1.94
CA ALA A 213 5.67 -16.37 -1.77
C ALA A 213 6.25 -17.04 -3.03
N HIS A 214 5.78 -16.62 -4.22
CA HIS A 214 6.30 -17.14 -5.48
C HIS A 214 7.74 -16.72 -5.75
N ARG A 215 8.07 -15.45 -5.49
CA ARG A 215 9.41 -14.88 -5.70
C ARG A 215 10.41 -15.29 -4.61
N GLN A 216 9.95 -15.89 -3.52
CA GLN A 216 10.76 -16.28 -2.37
C GLN A 216 11.65 -15.14 -1.87
N PHE A 217 11.09 -13.95 -1.73
CA PHE A 217 11.84 -12.80 -1.22
C PHE A 217 12.42 -13.11 0.17
N PRO A 218 13.64 -12.66 0.48
CA PRO A 218 14.25 -12.82 1.79
C PRO A 218 13.64 -11.85 2.80
N ILE A 219 12.39 -12.12 3.22
CA ILE A 219 11.61 -11.21 4.06
C ILE A 219 12.22 -11.12 5.45
N ILE A 220 12.47 -9.89 5.88
CA ILE A 220 12.92 -9.56 7.24
C ILE A 220 11.68 -9.30 8.11
N PRO A 221 11.49 -10.00 9.23
CA PRO A 221 10.33 -9.83 10.09
C PRO A 221 10.22 -8.40 10.66
N CYS A 222 9.03 -7.81 10.61
CA CYS A 222 8.76 -6.45 11.14
C CYS A 222 8.59 -6.40 12.67
N THR A 223 8.73 -7.53 13.36
CA THR A 223 8.47 -7.65 14.81
C THR A 223 9.65 -7.27 15.70
N LEU A 224 10.77 -6.88 15.11
CA LEU A 224 12.03 -6.62 15.81
C LEU A 224 11.98 -5.46 16.81
N CYS A 225 11.09 -4.48 16.61
CA CYS A 225 10.98 -3.33 17.50
C CYS A 225 10.17 -3.60 18.78
N GLY A 226 9.47 -4.73 18.90
CA GLY A 226 8.65 -5.09 20.06
C GLY A 226 7.47 -4.13 20.30
N SER A 227 7.22 -3.16 19.42
CA SER A 227 6.08 -2.26 19.54
C SER A 227 4.82 -3.00 19.12
N GLN A 228 3.79 -2.94 19.96
CA GLN A 228 2.45 -3.38 19.55
C GLN A 228 2.00 -2.45 18.43
N GLU A 229 2.08 -2.93 17.20
CA GLU A 229 1.52 -2.20 16.07
C GLU A 229 0.08 -1.83 16.38
N ASN A 230 -0.23 -0.55 16.18
CA ASN A 230 -1.54 0.07 16.21
C ASN A 230 -2.69 -0.94 16.26
N LEU A 231 -3.12 -1.30 17.47
CA LEU A 231 -4.24 -2.21 17.70
C LEU A 231 -5.44 -1.82 16.82
N GLN A 232 -5.64 -0.50 16.67
CA GLN A 232 -6.68 0.09 15.82
C GLN A 232 -6.51 -0.25 14.33
N ARG A 233 -5.29 -0.14 13.76
CA ARG A 233 -5.05 -0.51 12.35
C ARG A 233 -5.32 -2.00 12.12
N LYS A 234 -4.89 -2.85 13.05
CA LYS A 234 -5.15 -4.29 12.99
C LYS A 234 -6.65 -4.60 13.08
N GLN A 235 -7.37 -3.89 13.95
CA GLN A 235 -8.84 -4.02 14.09
C GLN A 235 -9.55 -3.62 12.78
N ILE A 236 -9.20 -2.47 12.19
CA ILE A 236 -9.75 -2.05 10.88
C ILE A 236 -9.43 -3.09 9.81
N GLY A 237 -8.19 -3.57 9.73
CA GLY A 237 -7.81 -4.59 8.76
C GLY A 237 -8.60 -5.90 8.93
N ASN A 238 -8.88 -6.32 10.17
CA ASN A 238 -9.74 -7.49 10.46
C ASN A 238 -11.18 -7.22 9.99
N MET A 239 -11.75 -6.10 10.38
CA MET A 239 -13.09 -5.68 9.97
C MET A 239 -13.26 -5.71 8.44
N LEU A 240 -12.33 -5.11 7.71
CA LEU A 240 -12.38 -5.10 6.24
C LEU A 240 -12.31 -6.53 5.66
N ARG A 241 -11.44 -7.39 6.21
CA ARG A 241 -11.33 -8.78 5.76
C ARG A 241 -12.60 -9.59 6.06
N ASP A 242 -13.24 -9.36 7.20
CA ASP A 242 -14.47 -10.05 7.56
C ASP A 242 -15.63 -9.57 6.70
N TRP A 243 -15.70 -8.28 6.36
CA TRP A 243 -16.67 -7.76 5.40
C TRP A 243 -16.47 -8.34 3.99
N GLU A 244 -15.25 -8.47 3.53
CA GLU A 244 -14.96 -9.08 2.22
C GLU A 244 -15.34 -10.56 2.19
N LYS A 245 -15.20 -11.31 3.32
CA LYS A 245 -15.64 -12.70 3.41
C LYS A 245 -17.17 -12.82 3.38
N GLN A 246 -17.85 -11.94 4.11
CA GLN A 246 -19.31 -11.94 4.19
C GLN A 246 -19.96 -11.41 2.92
N TYR A 247 -19.35 -10.39 2.30
CA TYR A 247 -19.84 -9.71 1.12
C TYR A 247 -18.72 -9.53 0.10
N PRO A 248 -18.41 -10.55 -0.70
CA PRO A 248 -17.32 -10.49 -1.68
C PRO A 248 -17.44 -9.31 -2.63
N GLY A 249 -16.31 -8.62 -2.88
CA GLY A 249 -16.24 -7.43 -3.73
C GLY A 249 -16.41 -6.10 -2.99
N ARG A 250 -16.69 -6.10 -1.67
CA ARG A 250 -16.89 -4.85 -0.92
C ARG A 250 -15.61 -4.04 -0.76
N ILE A 251 -14.46 -4.69 -0.64
CA ILE A 251 -13.16 -3.98 -0.63
C ILE A 251 -12.96 -3.20 -1.94
N GLU A 252 -13.33 -3.80 -3.08
CA GLU A 252 -13.25 -3.14 -4.38
C GLU A 252 -14.19 -1.93 -4.45
N SER A 253 -15.45 -2.11 -4.04
CA SER A 253 -16.44 -1.02 -4.00
C SER A 253 -15.99 0.14 -3.11
N MET A 254 -15.47 -0.15 -1.91
CA MET A 254 -14.95 0.87 -0.99
C MET A 254 -13.75 1.61 -1.59
N PHE A 255 -12.88 0.90 -2.29
CA PHE A 255 -11.74 1.52 -2.94
C PHE A 255 -12.16 2.38 -4.13
N THR A 256 -13.11 1.92 -4.92
CA THR A 256 -13.71 2.68 -6.02
C THR A 256 -14.36 3.98 -5.51
N ALA A 257 -15.02 3.94 -4.35
CA ALA A 257 -15.64 5.13 -3.75
C ALA A 257 -14.62 6.23 -3.42
N LEU A 258 -13.34 5.88 -3.15
CA LEU A 258 -12.29 6.89 -2.95
C LEU A 258 -11.97 7.71 -4.22
N HIS A 259 -12.32 7.18 -5.38
CA HIS A 259 -12.14 7.83 -6.69
C HIS A 259 -13.41 8.56 -7.17
N ASN A 260 -14.56 8.30 -6.52
CA ASN A 260 -15.86 8.81 -6.91
C ASN A 260 -16.48 9.59 -5.75
N VAL A 261 -16.01 10.83 -5.56
CA VAL A 261 -16.50 11.71 -4.50
C VAL A 261 -17.51 12.69 -5.08
N VAL A 262 -18.70 12.77 -4.48
CA VAL A 262 -19.76 13.70 -4.84
C VAL A 262 -19.85 14.79 -3.76
N PRO A 263 -19.15 15.93 -3.91
CA PRO A 263 -19.07 16.95 -2.87
C PRO A 263 -20.40 17.56 -2.48
N SER A 264 -21.33 17.66 -3.41
CA SER A 264 -22.70 18.19 -3.19
C SER A 264 -23.54 17.31 -2.25
N HIS A 265 -23.14 16.04 -2.04
CA HIS A 265 -23.84 15.09 -1.16
C HIS A 265 -23.07 14.85 0.16
N LEU A 266 -22.03 15.65 0.42
CA LEU A 266 -21.30 15.69 1.68
C LEU A 266 -21.55 17.02 2.38
N MET A 267 -21.43 17.07 3.71
CA MET A 267 -21.73 18.29 4.51
C MET A 267 -20.55 19.27 4.57
N ASP A 268 -19.55 19.16 3.70
CA ASP A 268 -18.37 20.04 3.69
C ASP A 268 -18.66 21.30 2.84
N HIS A 269 -19.07 22.37 3.51
CA HIS A 269 -19.36 23.66 2.88
C HIS A 269 -18.13 24.35 2.24
N SER A 270 -16.91 23.88 2.51
CA SER A 270 -15.71 24.35 1.81
C SER A 270 -15.55 23.72 0.42
N ARG A 271 -16.25 22.61 0.17
CA ARG A 271 -16.22 21.84 -1.08
C ARG A 271 -17.44 22.04 -1.94
N HIS A 272 -18.56 22.46 -1.33
CA HIS A 272 -19.81 22.77 -2.04
C HIS A 272 -20.50 23.97 -1.39
N ASN A 273 -21.01 24.91 -2.22
CA ASN A 273 -21.68 26.10 -1.75
C ASN A 273 -23.18 25.88 -1.56
N PHE A 274 -23.58 25.38 -0.40
CA PHE A 274 -24.99 25.14 -0.07
C PHE A 274 -25.81 26.42 0.14
N LYS A 275 -25.17 27.56 0.46
CA LYS A 275 -25.86 28.81 0.82
C LYS A 275 -26.51 29.49 -0.38
N ASP A 276 -25.94 29.32 -1.55
CA ASP A 276 -26.37 30.02 -2.77
C ASP A 276 -27.14 29.10 -3.74
N ILE A 277 -27.58 27.93 -3.28
CA ILE A 277 -28.40 27.02 -4.10
C ILE A 277 -29.76 27.70 -4.41
N LYS A 278 -30.10 27.73 -5.69
CA LYS A 278 -31.35 28.26 -6.20
C LYS A 278 -32.00 27.26 -7.13
N THR A 279 -33.35 27.30 -7.21
CA THR A 279 -34.07 26.52 -8.20
C THR A 279 -33.73 27.00 -9.61
N THR A 280 -33.39 26.06 -10.49
CA THR A 280 -33.08 26.34 -11.90
C THR A 280 -34.33 26.32 -12.77
N GLY A 281 -35.40 25.67 -12.34
CA GLY A 281 -36.61 25.41 -13.12
C GLY A 281 -36.40 24.41 -14.27
N VAL A 282 -35.22 23.85 -14.40
CA VAL A 282 -34.85 22.85 -15.42
C VAL A 282 -34.37 21.60 -14.73
N PRO A 283 -34.87 20.42 -15.10
CA PRO A 283 -34.34 19.14 -14.58
C PRO A 283 -32.86 19.00 -14.92
N ASP A 284 -32.07 18.55 -13.94
CA ASP A 284 -30.65 18.25 -14.15
C ASP A 284 -30.54 16.90 -14.87
N ALA A 285 -30.03 16.91 -16.11
CA ALA A 285 -29.84 15.69 -16.91
C ALA A 285 -28.78 14.75 -16.29
N ASP A 286 -27.82 15.31 -15.55
CA ASP A 286 -26.75 14.62 -14.83
C ASP A 286 -27.06 14.47 -13.33
N GLY A 287 -28.31 14.75 -12.91
CA GLY A 287 -28.77 14.63 -11.53
C GLY A 287 -28.47 13.23 -10.96
N ASP A 288 -28.28 13.19 -9.63
CA ASP A 288 -27.94 11.95 -8.94
C ASP A 288 -29.02 10.87 -9.08
N LYS A 289 -28.78 9.96 -10.02
CA LYS A 289 -29.63 8.78 -10.25
C LYS A 289 -29.25 7.58 -9.35
N GLY A 290 -28.45 7.81 -8.32
CA GLY A 290 -27.91 6.75 -7.48
C GLY A 290 -28.96 5.87 -6.79
N PHE A 291 -30.18 6.39 -6.60
CA PHE A 291 -31.32 5.64 -6.06
C PHE A 291 -32.29 5.12 -7.14
N ASP A 292 -32.15 5.58 -8.37
CA ASP A 292 -33.02 5.19 -9.50
C ASP A 292 -32.37 4.11 -10.37
N ASP A 293 -31.14 3.70 -10.08
CA ASP A 293 -30.46 2.63 -10.80
C ASP A 293 -31.02 1.27 -10.37
N GLU A 294 -31.46 0.47 -11.33
CA GLU A 294 -31.99 -0.90 -11.11
C GLU A 294 -31.04 -1.81 -10.32
N SER A 295 -29.73 -1.48 -10.29
CA SER A 295 -28.72 -2.18 -9.47
C SER A 295 -28.97 -2.07 -7.95
N PHE A 296 -29.79 -1.10 -7.51
CA PHE A 296 -30.26 -0.92 -6.14
C PHE A 296 -31.69 -1.40 -5.92
N ALA A 297 -32.22 -2.27 -6.78
CA ALA A 297 -33.52 -2.86 -6.56
C ALA A 297 -33.60 -3.42 -5.13
N VAL A 298 -34.28 -2.70 -4.26
CA VAL A 298 -34.60 -3.16 -2.89
C VAL A 298 -35.38 -4.45 -3.05
N PRO A 299 -35.00 -5.56 -2.40
CA PRO A 299 -35.78 -6.76 -2.44
C PRO A 299 -37.19 -6.38 -1.99
N THR A 300 -38.20 -6.53 -2.85
CA THR A 300 -39.58 -6.31 -2.51
C THR A 300 -39.94 -7.25 -1.37
N LEU A 301 -40.03 -6.68 -0.18
CA LEU A 301 -40.60 -7.42 0.96
C LEU A 301 -42.08 -7.71 0.62
N PRO A 302 -42.54 -8.97 0.67
CA PRO A 302 -43.89 -9.28 0.40
C PRO A 302 -44.79 -8.51 1.38
N GLY A 303 -45.65 -7.61 0.89
CA GLY A 303 -46.61 -6.84 1.68
C GLY A 303 -46.39 -5.32 1.77
N LEU A 304 -45.27 -4.75 1.21
CA LEU A 304 -45.13 -3.30 1.09
C LEU A 304 -45.59 -2.82 -0.29
N GLN A 305 -46.75 -2.17 -0.36
CA GLN A 305 -47.16 -1.38 -1.51
C GLN A 305 -46.50 0.00 -1.39
N LEU A 306 -45.56 0.32 -2.30
CA LEU A 306 -45.08 1.68 -2.47
C LEU A 306 -46.19 2.52 -3.06
N VAL A 307 -46.71 3.47 -2.28
CA VAL A 307 -47.65 4.49 -2.78
C VAL A 307 -46.82 5.49 -3.58
N SER A 308 -47.02 5.51 -4.88
CA SER A 308 -46.49 6.53 -5.75
C SER A 308 -47.00 7.90 -5.34
N ALA A 309 -46.09 8.84 -5.01
CA ALA A 309 -46.42 10.24 -4.78
C ALA A 309 -46.72 10.94 -6.11
#